data_043cf370042bb878ea6755d5f4e74474
#
_entry.id   043cf370042bb878ea6755d5f4e74474
#
_cell.length_a   1.000
_cell.length_b   1.000
_cell.length_c   1.000
_cell.angle_alpha   90.00
_cell.angle_beta   90.00
_cell.angle_gamma   90.00
#
_symmetry.space_group_name_H-M   'P 1'
#
loop_
_entity.id
_entity.type
_entity.pdbx_description
1 polymer ?
#
loop_
_entity_poly.entity_id
_entity_poly.type
_entity_poly.pdbx_seq_one_letter_code
_entity_poly.pdbx_strand_id
1 'polypeptide(L)'
;MRYFLSSIVVFLFFSKVVLANMQDPTPTTNDEADILMDKKSIHKMIDAGEYEKARSNLKIFLENNSFDHEAYNLLGYVERQLQNYELAINFYKKALSIDSNFTGAHHYIAITYLEMDNLSNAKYHLDKLDLICLFGCEDFYDLKNKIAF
;
A
#
# COMPACT_ATOMS: atom_id res chain seq x y z
N MET A 1 -91.74 11.05 -0.48
CA MET A 1 -91.52 12.30 0.23
C MET A 1 -90.07 12.53 0.49
N ARG A 2 -89.62 13.63 0.00
CA ARG A 2 -88.29 14.29 0.24
C ARG A 2 -87.01 13.55 -0.02
N TYR A 3 -86.43 13.79 -1.19
CA TYR A 3 -85.11 13.47 -1.64
C TYR A 3 -84.09 14.36 -0.95
N PHE A 4 -83.03 13.79 -0.36
CA PHE A 4 -81.86 14.55 0.00
C PHE A 4 -80.72 14.07 -0.91
N LEU A 5 -80.44 14.89 -1.89
CA LEU A 5 -79.21 14.83 -2.69
C LEU A 5 -78.07 15.30 -1.77
N SER A 6 -77.24 14.37 -1.39
CA SER A 6 -75.95 14.69 -0.78
C SER A 6 -74.88 14.70 -1.85
N SER A 7 -74.41 15.91 -2.12
CA SER A 7 -73.37 16.24 -3.08
C SER A 7 -72.04 15.69 -2.56
N ILE A 8 -71.55 14.68 -3.20
CA ILE A 8 -70.18 14.16 -2.94
C ILE A 8 -69.23 15.08 -3.68
N VAL A 9 -68.66 16.02 -2.94
CA VAL A 9 -67.52 16.79 -3.44
C VAL A 9 -66.26 15.88 -3.41
N VAL A 10 -65.90 15.40 -4.58
CA VAL A 10 -64.66 14.69 -4.75
C VAL A 10 -63.50 15.69 -4.74
N PHE A 11 -62.84 15.82 -3.62
CA PHE A 11 -61.59 16.55 -3.52
C PHE A 11 -60.52 15.72 -4.21
N LEU A 12 -60.21 16.02 -5.46
CA LEU A 12 -59.02 15.56 -6.14
C LEU A 12 -57.81 16.27 -5.51
N PHE A 13 -57.24 15.66 -4.47
CA PHE A 13 -55.91 16.01 -4.03
C PHE A 13 -54.93 15.59 -5.14
N PHE A 14 -54.57 16.53 -5.98
CA PHE A 14 -53.33 16.39 -6.78
C PHE A 14 -52.15 16.36 -5.80
N SER A 15 -51.83 15.18 -5.37
CA SER A 15 -50.57 14.89 -4.75
C SER A 15 -49.48 15.13 -5.79
N LYS A 16 -48.84 16.30 -5.74
CA LYS A 16 -47.59 16.53 -6.43
C LYS A 16 -46.57 15.54 -5.84
N VAL A 17 -46.39 14.42 -6.50
CA VAL A 17 -45.24 13.56 -6.28
C VAL A 17 -44.04 14.41 -6.68
N VAL A 18 -43.38 15.01 -5.69
CA VAL A 18 -42.04 15.53 -5.83
C VAL A 18 -41.18 14.29 -6.02
N LEU A 19 -40.86 13.96 -7.27
CA LEU A 19 -39.76 13.11 -7.63
C LEU A 19 -38.49 13.86 -7.12
N ALA A 20 -38.16 13.61 -5.85
CA ALA A 20 -36.83 13.92 -5.38
C ALA A 20 -35.88 13.17 -6.33
N ASN A 21 -35.17 13.93 -7.13
CA ASN A 21 -34.04 13.45 -7.88
C ASN A 21 -33.06 12.89 -6.84
N MET A 22 -33.14 11.58 -6.58
CA MET A 22 -32.07 10.84 -5.97
C MET A 22 -30.95 10.78 -7.05
N GLN A 23 -30.28 11.90 -7.22
CA GLN A 23 -28.91 11.85 -7.71
C GLN A 23 -28.12 11.23 -6.56
N ASP A 24 -27.82 9.95 -6.69
CA ASP A 24 -26.73 9.35 -5.93
C ASP A 24 -25.56 10.30 -6.08
N PRO A 25 -24.89 10.70 -5.00
CA PRO A 25 -23.69 11.48 -5.12
C PRO A 25 -22.72 10.61 -5.94
N THR A 26 -22.58 10.93 -7.23
CA THR A 26 -21.48 10.39 -8.02
C THR A 26 -20.22 10.77 -7.25
N PRO A 27 -19.38 9.79 -6.86
CA PRO A 27 -18.14 10.11 -6.18
C PRO A 27 -17.42 11.13 -7.06
N THR A 28 -17.10 12.28 -6.47
CA THR A 28 -16.35 13.31 -7.20
C THR A 28 -15.03 12.72 -7.59
N THR A 29 -14.56 12.96 -8.82
CA THR A 29 -13.34 12.42 -9.41
C THR A 29 -12.07 12.64 -8.55
N ASN A 30 -12.16 13.47 -7.52
CA ASN A 30 -11.11 13.74 -6.55
C ASN A 30 -11.05 12.67 -5.44
N ASP A 31 -12.19 12.06 -5.06
CA ASP A 31 -12.23 11.02 -4.01
C ASP A 31 -11.73 9.68 -4.56
N GLU A 32 -11.98 9.38 -5.86
CA GLU A 32 -11.42 8.19 -6.53
C GLU A 32 -9.93 8.34 -6.82
N ALA A 33 -9.44 9.56 -7.08
CA ALA A 33 -8.01 9.83 -7.28
C ALA A 33 -7.20 9.67 -5.97
N ASP A 34 -7.79 9.96 -4.81
CA ASP A 34 -7.18 9.76 -3.50
C ASP A 34 -7.17 8.27 -3.07
N ILE A 35 -8.10 7.46 -3.58
CA ILE A 35 -8.20 6.02 -3.24
C ILE A 35 -7.26 5.17 -4.12
N LEU A 36 -6.91 5.65 -5.30
CA LEU A 36 -6.00 4.98 -6.26
C LEU A 36 -4.60 5.58 -6.22
N MET A 37 -4.03 5.76 -5.02
CA MET A 37 -2.60 6.00 -4.91
C MET A 37 -1.87 4.75 -5.42
N ASP A 38 -1.48 4.77 -6.69
CA ASP A 38 -0.78 3.66 -7.32
C ASP A 38 0.68 3.60 -6.84
N LYS A 39 1.26 2.41 -6.88
CA LYS A 39 2.68 2.21 -6.52
C LYS A 39 3.62 3.15 -7.30
N LYS A 40 3.26 3.55 -8.52
CA LYS A 40 4.06 4.45 -9.34
C LYS A 40 4.17 5.85 -8.73
N SER A 41 3.08 6.36 -8.16
CA SER A 41 3.11 7.66 -7.46
C SER A 41 3.96 7.58 -6.19
N ILE A 42 3.87 6.44 -5.47
CA ILE A 42 4.70 6.20 -4.28
C ILE A 42 6.20 6.12 -4.65
N HIS A 43 6.56 5.44 -5.74
CA HIS A 43 7.94 5.41 -6.23
C HIS A 43 8.47 6.82 -6.53
N LYS A 44 7.68 7.68 -7.17
CA LYS A 44 8.09 9.08 -7.42
C LYS A 44 8.37 9.86 -6.14
N MET A 45 7.60 9.63 -5.08
CA MET A 45 7.85 10.25 -3.77
C MET A 45 9.16 9.74 -3.16
N ILE A 46 9.43 8.43 -3.28
CA ILE A 46 10.68 7.82 -2.82
C ILE A 46 11.87 8.41 -3.59
N ASP A 47 11.78 8.49 -4.92
CA ASP A 47 12.83 9.05 -5.78
C ASP A 47 13.08 10.54 -5.50
N ALA A 48 12.04 11.27 -5.07
CA ALA A 48 12.14 12.66 -4.65
C ALA A 48 12.66 12.84 -3.20
N GLY A 49 12.88 11.74 -2.45
CA GLY A 49 13.29 11.78 -1.04
C GLY A 49 12.15 12.17 -0.07
N GLU A 50 10.89 12.19 -0.53
CA GLU A 50 9.72 12.53 0.27
C GLU A 50 9.29 11.34 1.16
N TYR A 51 10.22 10.80 1.98
CA TYR A 51 10.04 9.53 2.69
C TYR A 51 8.85 9.51 3.66
N GLU A 52 8.62 10.60 4.39
CA GLU A 52 7.47 10.70 5.31
C GLU A 52 6.12 10.59 4.57
N LYS A 53 6.06 11.22 3.41
CA LYS A 53 4.87 11.18 2.55
C LYS A 53 4.70 9.81 1.90
N ALA A 54 5.78 9.21 1.39
CA ALA A 54 5.78 7.86 0.86
C ALA A 54 5.33 6.85 1.93
N ARG A 55 5.82 6.97 3.18
CA ARG A 55 5.41 6.14 4.32
C ARG A 55 3.90 6.19 4.56
N SER A 56 3.34 7.39 4.61
CA SER A 56 1.91 7.58 4.86
C SER A 56 1.07 6.95 3.75
N ASN A 57 1.46 7.16 2.50
CA ASN A 57 0.77 6.61 1.34
C ASN A 57 0.91 5.09 1.23
N LEU A 58 2.08 4.52 1.55
CA LEU A 58 2.27 3.06 1.61
C LEU A 58 1.37 2.40 2.66
N LYS A 59 1.17 3.04 3.81
CA LYS A 59 0.27 2.52 4.85
C LYS A 59 -1.17 2.49 4.37
N ILE A 60 -1.65 3.56 3.74
CA ILE A 60 -3.01 3.62 3.14
C ILE A 60 -3.14 2.56 2.02
N PHE A 61 -2.14 2.44 1.15
CA PHE A 61 -2.14 1.43 0.09
C PHE A 61 -2.27 0.01 0.66
N LEU A 62 -1.54 -0.31 1.73
CA LEU A 62 -1.52 -1.62 2.37
C LEU A 62 -2.82 -1.96 3.13
N GLU A 63 -3.65 -0.98 3.50
CA GLU A 63 -4.98 -1.22 4.07
C GLU A 63 -5.87 -2.01 3.10
N ASN A 64 -5.77 -1.71 1.80
CA ASN A 64 -6.52 -2.37 0.73
C ASN A 64 -5.72 -3.50 0.04
N ASN A 65 -4.40 -3.56 0.22
CA ASN A 65 -3.50 -4.48 -0.46
C ASN A 65 -2.58 -5.22 0.54
N SER A 66 -3.18 -5.81 1.57
CA SER A 66 -2.48 -6.40 2.72
C SER A 66 -1.56 -7.60 2.40
N PHE A 67 -1.61 -8.14 1.19
CA PHE A 67 -0.77 -9.23 0.69
C PHE A 67 0.23 -8.79 -0.40
N ASP A 68 0.48 -7.48 -0.53
CA ASP A 68 1.45 -6.96 -1.48
C ASP A 68 2.86 -6.94 -0.84
N HIS A 69 3.68 -7.96 -1.15
CA HIS A 69 5.05 -8.07 -0.62
C HIS A 69 5.97 -6.93 -1.09
N GLU A 70 5.76 -6.42 -2.32
CA GLU A 70 6.55 -5.29 -2.82
C GLU A 70 6.25 -4.01 -2.04
N ALA A 71 4.97 -3.75 -1.71
CA ALA A 71 4.60 -2.59 -0.92
C ALA A 71 5.18 -2.65 0.51
N TYR A 72 5.20 -3.84 1.14
CA TYR A 72 5.91 -4.01 2.42
C TYR A 72 7.41 -3.79 2.28
N ASN A 73 8.01 -4.25 1.19
CA ASN A 73 9.43 -4.01 0.92
C ASN A 73 9.73 -2.51 0.73
N LEU A 74 8.88 -1.79 -0.02
CA LEU A 74 9.00 -0.33 -0.16
C LEU A 74 8.85 0.40 1.17
N LEU A 75 7.92 -0.04 2.03
CA LEU A 75 7.75 0.54 3.36
C LEU A 75 8.98 0.29 4.23
N GLY A 76 9.56 -0.91 4.16
CA GLY A 76 10.85 -1.21 4.79
C GLY A 76 11.98 -0.32 4.28
N TYR A 77 12.07 -0.10 2.97
CA TYR A 77 13.04 0.81 2.36
C TYR A 77 12.88 2.24 2.90
N VAL A 78 11.66 2.76 2.93
CA VAL A 78 11.37 4.10 3.45
C VAL A 78 11.75 4.23 4.92
N GLU A 79 11.40 3.25 5.76
CA GLU A 79 11.78 3.27 7.19
C GLU A 79 13.31 3.21 7.38
N ARG A 80 14.03 2.47 6.53
CA ARG A 80 15.50 2.46 6.54
C ARG A 80 16.08 3.83 6.19
N GLN A 81 15.54 4.51 5.16
CA GLN A 81 15.96 5.87 4.81
C GLN A 81 15.71 6.87 5.95
N LEU A 82 14.68 6.64 6.75
CA LEU A 82 14.37 7.40 7.97
C LEU A 82 15.17 6.93 9.19
N GLN A 83 16.11 6.00 9.02
CA GLN A 83 16.96 5.40 10.06
C GLN A 83 16.20 4.60 11.13
N ASN A 84 14.96 4.20 10.84
CA ASN A 84 14.16 3.32 11.69
C ASN A 84 14.48 1.83 11.38
N TYR A 85 15.72 1.41 11.61
CA TYR A 85 16.27 0.14 11.12
C TYR A 85 15.49 -1.09 11.59
N GLU A 86 15.14 -1.19 12.88
CA GLU A 86 14.37 -2.32 13.40
C GLU A 86 12.98 -2.39 12.76
N LEU A 87 12.35 -1.23 12.53
CA LEU A 87 11.05 -1.17 11.88
C LEU A 87 11.15 -1.56 10.41
N ALA A 88 12.20 -1.12 9.72
CA ALA A 88 12.50 -1.53 8.34
C ALA A 88 12.63 -3.05 8.23
N ILE A 89 13.44 -3.68 9.11
CA ILE A 89 13.60 -5.14 9.14
C ILE A 89 12.26 -5.85 9.36
N ASN A 90 11.38 -5.31 10.21
CA ASN A 90 10.06 -5.90 10.44
C ASN A 90 9.19 -5.87 9.17
N PHE A 91 9.20 -4.78 8.41
CA PHE A 91 8.47 -4.69 7.16
C PHE A 91 9.03 -5.60 6.07
N TYR A 92 10.35 -5.70 5.93
CA TYR A 92 10.98 -6.67 5.02
C TYR A 92 10.63 -8.12 5.40
N LYS A 93 10.65 -8.46 6.70
CA LYS A 93 10.20 -9.77 7.16
C LYS A 93 8.73 -10.02 6.84
N LYS A 94 7.89 -8.98 6.88
CA LYS A 94 6.50 -9.08 6.44
C LYS A 94 6.41 -9.38 4.95
N ALA A 95 7.21 -8.73 4.10
CA ALA A 95 7.33 -9.07 2.68
C ALA A 95 7.73 -10.54 2.49
N LEU A 96 8.75 -11.03 3.20
CA LEU A 96 9.20 -12.42 3.15
C LEU A 96 8.17 -13.43 3.70
N SER A 97 7.26 -13.01 4.57
CA SER A 97 6.16 -13.87 5.02
C SER A 97 5.11 -14.11 3.94
N ILE A 98 5.05 -13.25 2.93
CA ILE A 98 4.15 -13.35 1.78
C ILE A 98 4.87 -14.05 0.61
N ASP A 99 6.09 -13.65 0.31
CA ASP A 99 6.97 -14.30 -0.67
C ASP A 99 8.35 -14.55 -0.04
N SER A 100 8.60 -15.79 0.38
CA SER A 100 9.82 -16.20 1.05
C SER A 100 11.07 -16.16 0.16
N ASN A 101 10.90 -16.09 -1.16
CA ASN A 101 11.99 -16.05 -2.16
C ASN A 101 12.19 -14.65 -2.74
N PHE A 102 11.53 -13.64 -2.20
CA PHE A 102 11.66 -12.27 -2.69
C PHE A 102 13.06 -11.72 -2.42
N THR A 103 13.92 -11.70 -3.44
CA THR A 103 15.33 -11.33 -3.37
C THR A 103 15.54 -9.91 -2.85
N GLY A 104 14.70 -8.95 -3.29
CA GLY A 104 14.78 -7.57 -2.84
C GLY A 104 14.65 -7.40 -1.32
N ALA A 105 13.79 -8.17 -0.67
CA ALA A 105 13.67 -8.11 0.79
C ALA A 105 14.90 -8.70 1.49
N HIS A 106 15.43 -9.83 1.02
CA HIS A 106 16.69 -10.38 1.56
C HIS A 106 17.85 -9.40 1.39
N HIS A 107 17.97 -8.78 0.21
CA HIS A 107 18.99 -7.78 -0.07
C HIS A 107 18.89 -6.59 0.89
N TYR A 108 17.69 -5.97 1.02
CA TYR A 108 17.53 -4.78 1.87
C TYR A 108 17.64 -5.07 3.37
N ILE A 109 17.24 -6.26 3.85
CA ILE A 109 17.50 -6.67 5.24
C ILE A 109 19.02 -6.71 5.48
N ALA A 110 19.78 -7.31 4.56
CA ALA A 110 21.21 -7.39 4.71
C ALA A 110 21.88 -6.01 4.71
N ILE A 111 21.48 -5.12 3.79
CA ILE A 111 21.96 -3.73 3.77
C ILE A 111 21.65 -3.04 5.11
N THR A 112 20.43 -3.21 5.64
CA THR A 112 20.05 -2.63 6.93
C THR A 112 20.93 -3.17 8.06
N TYR A 113 21.26 -4.46 8.06
CA TYR A 113 22.16 -5.04 9.05
C TYR A 113 23.60 -4.52 8.90
N LEU A 114 24.07 -4.23 7.68
CA LEU A 114 25.38 -3.59 7.47
C LEU A 114 25.39 -2.16 8.05
N GLU A 115 24.33 -1.40 7.87
CA GLU A 115 24.17 -0.06 8.45
C GLU A 115 24.10 -0.08 10.00
N MET A 116 23.73 -1.23 10.58
CA MET A 116 23.74 -1.50 12.02
C MET A 116 25.04 -2.16 12.52
N ASP A 117 26.08 -2.22 11.71
CA ASP A 117 27.34 -2.92 11.98
C ASP A 117 27.17 -4.42 12.31
N ASN A 118 26.10 -5.05 11.86
CA ASN A 118 25.78 -6.45 12.10
C ASN A 118 26.11 -7.34 10.90
N LEU A 119 27.39 -7.54 10.68
CA LEU A 119 27.90 -8.34 9.56
C LEU A 119 27.41 -9.80 9.56
N SER A 120 27.19 -10.38 10.75
CA SER A 120 26.75 -11.77 10.85
C SER A 120 25.36 -11.99 10.23
N ASN A 121 24.41 -11.12 10.56
CA ASN A 121 23.07 -11.18 9.99
C ASN A 121 23.04 -10.76 8.51
N ALA A 122 23.90 -9.83 8.09
CA ALA A 122 24.03 -9.50 6.68
C ALA A 122 24.50 -10.71 5.85
N LYS A 123 25.51 -11.45 6.32
CA LYS A 123 25.99 -12.68 5.67
C LYS A 123 24.91 -13.77 5.60
N TYR A 124 24.10 -13.94 6.66
CA TYR A 124 22.98 -14.88 6.63
C TYR A 124 22.03 -14.61 5.44
N HIS A 125 21.73 -13.34 5.16
CA HIS A 125 20.87 -12.98 4.04
C HIS A 125 21.58 -13.09 2.68
N LEU A 126 22.90 -12.90 2.62
CA LEU A 126 23.69 -13.22 1.43
C LEU A 126 23.62 -14.71 1.09
N ASP A 127 23.74 -15.59 2.09
CA ASP A 127 23.61 -17.05 1.90
C ASP A 127 22.20 -17.42 1.40
N LYS A 128 21.16 -16.70 1.87
CA LYS A 128 19.80 -16.88 1.34
C LYS A 128 19.70 -16.49 -0.12
N LEU A 129 20.28 -15.36 -0.52
CA LEU A 129 20.32 -14.93 -1.93
C LEU A 129 21.08 -15.91 -2.80
N ASP A 130 22.18 -16.48 -2.33
CA ASP A 130 22.95 -17.50 -3.07
C ASP A 130 22.09 -18.74 -3.37
N LEU A 131 21.29 -19.19 -2.39
CA LEU A 131 20.37 -20.31 -2.56
C LEU A 131 19.19 -20.02 -3.49
N ILE A 132 18.65 -18.80 -3.46
CA ILE A 132 17.50 -18.41 -4.27
C ILE A 132 17.93 -18.16 -5.72
N CYS A 133 19.06 -17.53 -5.92
CA CYS A 133 19.53 -17.05 -7.22
C CYS A 133 20.39 -18.07 -8.00
N LEU A 134 20.47 -19.33 -7.61
CA LEU A 134 21.19 -20.47 -8.18
C LEU A 134 22.44 -20.17 -9.04
N PHE A 135 22.36 -19.20 -9.96
CA PHE A 135 23.45 -18.77 -10.85
C PHE A 135 23.87 -17.31 -10.63
N GLY A 136 23.45 -16.73 -9.50
CA GLY A 136 23.62 -15.33 -9.16
C GLY A 136 22.51 -14.43 -9.74
N CYS A 137 22.20 -13.37 -9.03
CA CYS A 137 21.29 -12.30 -9.43
C CYS A 137 21.92 -10.96 -9.02
N GLU A 138 21.35 -9.86 -9.49
CA GLU A 138 21.87 -8.52 -9.20
C GLU A 138 21.97 -8.28 -7.70
N ASP A 139 20.92 -8.59 -6.94
CA ASP A 139 20.86 -8.46 -5.48
C ASP A 139 21.98 -9.23 -4.77
N PHE A 140 22.29 -10.46 -5.23
CA PHE A 140 23.37 -11.26 -4.68
C PHE A 140 24.75 -10.63 -4.93
N TYR A 141 25.03 -10.21 -6.16
CA TYR A 141 26.34 -9.65 -6.50
C TYR A 141 26.55 -8.27 -5.85
N ASP A 142 25.51 -7.42 -5.80
CA ASP A 142 25.58 -6.13 -5.12
C ASP A 142 25.89 -6.31 -3.63
N LEU A 143 25.16 -7.19 -2.95
CA LEU A 143 25.37 -7.45 -1.52
C LEU A 143 26.74 -8.09 -1.26
N LYS A 144 27.16 -9.06 -2.08
CA LYS A 144 28.46 -9.72 -1.97
C LYS A 144 29.59 -8.70 -2.06
N ASN A 145 29.51 -7.77 -3.01
CA ASN A 145 30.50 -6.71 -3.15
C ASN A 145 30.53 -5.80 -1.92
N LYS A 146 29.38 -5.41 -1.37
CA LYS A 146 29.31 -4.57 -0.16
C LYS A 146 29.87 -5.25 1.09
N ILE A 147 29.78 -6.57 1.20
CA ILE A 147 30.31 -7.33 2.34
C ILE A 147 31.82 -7.58 2.21
N ALA A 148 32.35 -7.58 0.99
CA ALA A 148 33.78 -7.87 0.73
C ALA A 148 34.74 -6.71 1.09
N PHE A 149 34.19 -5.49 1.33
CA PHE A 149 34.94 -4.32 1.75
C PHE A 149 34.75 -4.05 3.24
#